data_0558230bef0085381e1b6c163cf97073
#
_entry.id   0558230bef0085381e1b6c163cf97073
#
_cell.length_a   1.000
_cell.length_b   1.000
_cell.length_c   1.000
_cell.angle_alpha   90.00
_cell.angle_beta   90.00
_cell.angle_gamma   90.00
#
_symmetry.space_group_name_H-M   'P 1'
#
loop_
_entity.id
_entity.type
_entity.pdbx_description
1 polymer ?
#
loop_
_entity_poly.entity_id
_entity_poly.type
_entity_poly.pdbx_seq_one_letter_code
_entity_poly.pdbx_strand_id
1 'polypeptide(L)'
;LIDQLELKSRIVYEDNHLIAINKKAGWLVQGDKTGDISLVDALKIYIKEAFNKPGEVFLGSIHRLDRPVTGLVIFARTSKALERMNLLFSSRNVTKTYFAVLEGIPAKPTGSLEHYLLKDPKTNTVRSFPTTGKYPKEAKFAQARVYTQLFFLSK
;
A
#
# COMPACT_ATOMS: atom_id res chain seq x y z
N LEU A 1 5.00 -12.86 -14.64
CA LEU A 1 6.02 -13.25 -13.66
C LEU A 1 6.75 -12.00 -13.15
N ILE A 2 7.00 -11.91 -11.83
CA ILE A 2 7.85 -10.89 -11.26
C ILE A 2 9.31 -11.36 -11.47
N ASP A 3 10.08 -10.59 -12.24
CA ASP A 3 11.49 -10.86 -12.47
C ASP A 3 12.31 -10.60 -11.20
N GLN A 4 13.19 -11.53 -10.82
CA GLN A 4 13.95 -11.47 -9.56
C GLN A 4 15.03 -10.37 -9.57
N LEU A 5 15.63 -10.05 -10.73
CA LEU A 5 16.59 -8.95 -10.82
C LEU A 5 15.88 -7.61 -10.69
N GLU A 6 14.73 -7.44 -11.35
CA GLU A 6 13.91 -6.25 -11.20
C GLU A 6 13.39 -6.11 -9.76
N LEU A 7 12.94 -7.20 -9.13
CA LEU A 7 12.49 -7.21 -7.74
C LEU A 7 13.60 -6.70 -6.81
N LYS A 8 14.79 -7.27 -6.91
CA LYS A 8 15.96 -6.92 -6.09
C LYS A 8 16.35 -5.45 -6.25
N SER A 9 16.34 -4.92 -7.47
CA SER A 9 16.68 -3.52 -7.74
C SER A 9 15.68 -2.52 -7.14
N ARG A 10 14.49 -2.99 -6.74
CA ARG A 10 13.42 -2.18 -6.16
C ARG A 10 13.32 -2.28 -4.64
N ILE A 11 14.13 -3.13 -4.00
CA ILE A 11 14.23 -3.17 -2.54
C ILE A 11 14.95 -1.90 -2.09
N VAL A 12 14.28 -1.09 -1.27
CA VAL A 12 14.79 0.20 -0.79
C VAL A 12 15.23 0.15 0.67
N TYR A 13 14.82 -0.87 1.39
CA TYR A 13 15.25 -1.13 2.77
C TYR A 13 15.12 -2.61 3.09
N GLU A 14 16.10 -3.15 3.81
CA GLU A 14 16.07 -4.52 4.29
C GLU A 14 16.89 -4.65 5.58
N ASP A 15 16.29 -5.27 6.61
CA ASP A 15 16.95 -5.71 7.82
C ASP A 15 16.41 -7.07 8.29
N ASN A 16 16.74 -7.47 9.52
CA ASN A 16 16.27 -8.75 10.09
C ASN A 16 14.76 -8.78 10.37
N HIS A 17 14.09 -7.65 10.40
CA HIS A 17 12.70 -7.50 10.82
C HIS A 17 11.76 -7.03 9.73
N LEU A 18 12.25 -6.19 8.81
CA LEU A 18 11.46 -5.55 7.78
C LEU A 18 12.14 -5.65 6.42
N ILE A 19 11.33 -5.63 5.38
CA ILE A 19 11.76 -5.39 4.01
C ILE A 19 10.78 -4.43 3.35
N ALA A 20 11.30 -3.40 2.69
CA ALA A 20 10.51 -2.42 1.98
C ALA A 20 10.89 -2.36 0.51
N ILE A 21 9.89 -2.33 -0.37
CA ILE A 21 10.06 -2.35 -1.81
C ILE A 21 9.28 -1.23 -2.48
N ASN A 22 9.88 -0.61 -3.49
CA ASN A 22 9.20 0.31 -4.40
C ASN A 22 8.41 -0.50 -5.45
N LYS A 23 7.15 -0.79 -5.11
CA LYS A 23 6.25 -1.60 -5.93
C LYS A 23 6.02 -0.96 -7.30
N LYS A 24 6.18 -1.74 -8.36
CA LYS A 24 5.81 -1.37 -9.73
C LYS A 24 4.30 -1.48 -9.93
N ALA A 25 3.75 -0.64 -10.82
CA ALA A 25 2.37 -0.80 -11.31
C ALA A 25 2.20 -2.19 -11.96
N GLY A 26 1.03 -2.78 -11.77
CA GLY A 26 0.71 -4.12 -12.26
C GLY A 26 1.06 -5.26 -11.30
N TRP A 27 1.97 -5.06 -10.33
CA TRP A 27 2.32 -6.07 -9.34
C TRP A 27 1.26 -6.17 -8.24
N LEU A 28 0.88 -7.40 -7.89
CA LEU A 28 0.04 -7.69 -6.72
C LEU A 28 0.87 -7.70 -5.45
N VAL A 29 0.36 -7.10 -4.36
CA VAL A 29 1.02 -7.19 -3.05
C VAL A 29 0.82 -8.57 -2.44
N GLN A 30 -0.40 -9.09 -2.48
CA GLN A 30 -0.79 -10.42 -2.00
C GLN A 30 -1.51 -11.16 -3.11
N GLY A 31 -1.44 -12.49 -3.08
CA GLY A 31 -2.17 -13.34 -4.00
C GLY A 31 -3.68 -13.07 -3.98
N ASP A 32 -4.31 -13.18 -5.13
CA ASP A 32 -5.74 -13.07 -5.33
C ASP A 32 -6.25 -14.26 -6.17
N LYS A 33 -7.51 -14.20 -6.59
CA LYS A 33 -8.15 -15.25 -7.41
C LYS A 33 -7.61 -15.35 -8.84
N THR A 34 -6.74 -14.46 -9.29
CA THR A 34 -6.12 -14.51 -10.63
C THR A 34 -5.03 -15.57 -10.73
N GLY A 35 -4.44 -15.99 -9.61
CA GLY A 35 -3.32 -16.92 -9.59
C GLY A 35 -1.97 -16.28 -9.99
N ASP A 36 -1.93 -14.98 -10.20
CA ASP A 36 -0.68 -14.25 -10.47
C ASP A 36 0.25 -14.29 -9.25
N ILE A 37 1.55 -14.42 -9.50
CA ILE A 37 2.58 -14.35 -8.44
C ILE A 37 2.52 -12.97 -7.77
N SER A 38 2.38 -12.96 -6.46
CA SER A 38 2.36 -11.75 -5.66
C SER A 38 3.77 -11.33 -5.21
N LEU A 39 3.89 -10.09 -4.71
CA LEU A 39 5.12 -9.61 -4.07
C LEU A 39 5.52 -10.45 -2.85
N VAL A 40 4.53 -10.92 -2.07
CA VAL A 40 4.81 -11.83 -0.94
C VAL A 40 5.51 -13.08 -1.43
N ASP A 41 5.01 -13.71 -2.50
CA ASP A 41 5.58 -14.94 -3.04
C ASP A 41 6.98 -14.70 -3.61
N ALA A 42 7.13 -13.66 -4.43
CA ALA A 42 8.40 -13.30 -5.05
C ALA A 42 9.48 -12.91 -4.02
N LEU A 43 9.10 -12.15 -2.98
CA LEU A 43 10.03 -11.79 -1.90
C LEU A 43 10.39 -12.97 -1.00
N LYS A 44 9.49 -13.95 -0.79
CA LYS A 44 9.82 -15.19 -0.07
C LYS A 44 10.88 -15.99 -0.82
N ILE A 45 10.77 -16.09 -2.15
CA ILE A 45 11.79 -16.75 -2.99
C ILE A 45 13.13 -16.01 -2.84
N TYR A 46 13.13 -14.68 -3.02
CA TYR A 46 14.31 -13.85 -2.84
C TYR A 46 14.99 -14.06 -1.48
N ILE A 47 14.22 -13.96 -0.38
CA ILE A 47 14.75 -14.11 0.97
C ILE A 47 15.32 -15.52 1.19
N LYS A 48 14.65 -16.55 0.67
CA LYS A 48 15.11 -17.94 0.79
C LYS A 48 16.48 -18.14 0.15
N GLU A 49 16.64 -17.59 -1.06
CA GLU A 49 17.89 -17.69 -1.82
C GLU A 49 19.00 -16.81 -1.23
N ALA A 50 18.70 -15.51 -1.00
CA ALA A 50 19.71 -14.55 -0.54
C ALA A 50 20.29 -14.88 0.86
N PHE A 51 19.50 -15.54 1.72
CA PHE A 51 19.89 -15.87 3.10
C PHE A 51 20.05 -17.38 3.34
N ASN A 52 20.05 -18.20 2.30
CA ASN A 52 20.19 -19.66 2.39
C ASN A 52 19.26 -20.29 3.45
N LYS A 53 17.98 -19.87 3.47
CA LYS A 53 17.02 -20.32 4.48
C LYS A 53 16.63 -21.79 4.22
N PRO A 54 16.85 -22.74 5.17
CA PRO A 54 16.58 -24.15 4.93
C PRO A 54 15.10 -24.51 4.93
N GLY A 55 14.24 -23.66 5.51
CA GLY A 55 12.81 -23.93 5.66
C GLY A 55 11.93 -22.90 4.95
N GLU A 56 10.68 -22.85 5.38
CA GLU A 56 9.71 -21.86 4.92
C GLU A 56 10.08 -20.44 5.40
N VAL A 57 9.94 -19.47 4.50
CA VAL A 57 10.17 -18.07 4.80
C VAL A 57 8.87 -17.44 5.29
N PHE A 58 8.88 -16.90 6.50
CA PHE A 58 7.81 -16.04 6.97
C PHE A 58 7.94 -14.64 6.35
N LEU A 59 6.85 -14.15 5.77
CA LEU A 59 6.73 -12.77 5.32
C LEU A 59 5.29 -12.30 5.48
N GLY A 60 5.07 -11.30 6.32
CA GLY A 60 3.75 -10.74 6.63
C GLY A 60 3.54 -9.40 5.95
N SER A 61 2.40 -9.23 5.28
CA SER A 61 2.00 -7.94 4.72
C SER A 61 1.46 -7.03 5.81
N ILE A 62 2.07 -5.87 6.01
CA ILE A 62 1.65 -4.85 6.98
C ILE A 62 0.54 -3.99 6.38
N HIS A 63 0.68 -3.61 5.12
CA HIS A 63 -0.29 -2.85 4.33
C HIS A 63 -0.23 -3.25 2.86
N ARG A 64 -1.11 -2.66 2.05
CA ARG A 64 -1.20 -2.95 0.61
C ARG A 64 -1.30 -1.66 -0.18
N LEU A 65 -0.90 -1.73 -1.44
CA LEU A 65 -1.25 -0.81 -2.52
C LEU A 65 -2.02 -1.60 -3.57
N ASP A 66 -2.97 -0.94 -4.22
CA ASP A 66 -3.73 -1.54 -5.31
C ASP A 66 -2.83 -1.86 -6.50
N ARG A 67 -3.25 -2.82 -7.34
CA ARG A 67 -2.46 -3.32 -8.47
C ARG A 67 -1.91 -2.21 -9.38
N PRO A 68 -2.69 -1.20 -9.82
CA PRO A 68 -2.19 -0.14 -10.69
C PRO A 68 -1.31 0.91 -9.99
N VAL A 69 -1.30 0.94 -8.65
CA VAL A 69 -0.59 1.95 -7.88
C VAL A 69 0.88 1.57 -7.71
N THR A 70 1.78 2.53 -7.85
CA THR A 70 3.22 2.41 -7.53
C THR A 70 3.51 2.96 -6.14
N GLY A 71 4.63 2.58 -5.55
CA GLY A 71 5.13 3.16 -4.31
C GLY A 71 5.60 2.16 -3.27
N LEU A 72 5.91 2.68 -2.10
CA LEU A 72 6.51 1.91 -1.01
C LEU A 72 5.52 0.92 -0.41
N VAL A 73 5.92 -0.35 -0.33
CA VAL A 73 5.22 -1.39 0.43
C VAL A 73 6.21 -2.02 1.40
N ILE A 74 5.77 -2.18 2.65
CA ILE A 74 6.57 -2.71 3.75
C ILE A 74 6.02 -4.06 4.18
N PHE A 75 6.91 -5.03 4.37
CA PHE A 75 6.60 -6.36 4.85
C PHE A 75 7.40 -6.67 6.13
N ALA A 76 6.82 -7.46 7.00
CA ALA A 76 7.49 -7.96 8.20
C ALA A 76 8.12 -9.33 7.93
N ARG A 77 9.39 -9.47 8.29
CA ARG A 77 10.17 -10.72 8.17
C ARG A 77 10.03 -11.62 9.39
N THR A 78 9.37 -11.14 10.45
CA THR A 78 9.07 -11.89 11.67
C THR A 78 7.65 -11.60 12.14
N SER A 79 7.03 -12.57 12.84
CA SER A 79 5.69 -12.40 13.44
C SER A 79 5.64 -11.24 14.45
N LYS A 80 6.70 -11.09 15.25
CA LYS A 80 6.80 -10.01 16.24
C LYS A 80 6.89 -8.61 15.57
N ALA A 81 7.61 -8.50 14.45
CA ALA A 81 7.64 -7.26 13.67
C ALA A 81 6.27 -6.98 13.04
N LEU A 82 5.58 -8.01 12.52
CA LEU A 82 4.24 -7.86 11.96
C LEU A 82 3.26 -7.31 13.01
N GLU A 83 3.24 -7.88 14.20
CA GLU A 83 2.38 -7.45 15.30
C GLU A 83 2.62 -5.97 15.67
N ARG A 84 3.89 -5.59 15.87
CA ARG A 84 4.28 -4.21 16.21
C ARG A 84 3.88 -3.21 15.10
N MET A 85 4.15 -3.56 13.85
CA MET A 85 3.79 -2.70 12.72
C MET A 85 2.28 -2.59 12.54
N ASN A 86 1.53 -3.68 12.70
CA ASN A 86 0.06 -3.64 12.67
C ASN A 86 -0.50 -2.73 13.77
N LEU A 87 0.09 -2.72 14.96
CA LEU A 87 -0.30 -1.81 16.04
C LEU A 87 -0.07 -0.35 15.64
N LEU A 88 1.08 0.00 15.06
CA LEU A 88 1.39 1.35 14.59
C LEU A 88 0.41 1.81 13.50
N PHE A 89 0.09 0.93 12.55
CA PHE A 89 -0.86 1.25 11.47
C PHE A 89 -2.30 1.39 11.99
N SER A 90 -2.74 0.51 12.91
CA SER A 90 -4.09 0.55 13.47
C SER A 90 -4.31 1.74 14.42
N SER A 91 -3.30 2.12 15.18
CA SER A 91 -3.31 3.32 16.05
C SER A 91 -3.11 4.62 15.28
N ARG A 92 -2.96 4.57 13.95
CA ARG A 92 -2.69 5.72 13.07
C ARG A 92 -1.41 6.49 13.41
N ASN A 93 -0.43 5.84 14.05
CA ASN A 93 0.89 6.40 14.35
C ASN A 93 1.86 6.27 13.16
N VAL A 94 1.32 6.33 11.93
CA VAL A 94 2.07 6.25 10.68
C VAL A 94 1.60 7.39 9.76
N THR A 95 2.54 8.19 9.30
CA THR A 95 2.26 9.17 8.26
C THR A 95 2.40 8.52 6.89
N LYS A 96 1.34 8.59 6.08
CA LYS A 96 1.32 8.06 4.71
C LYS A 96 1.15 9.22 3.73
N THR A 97 2.10 9.37 2.82
CA THR A 97 2.05 10.39 1.77
C THR A 97 1.82 9.72 0.43
N TYR A 98 0.88 10.26 -0.35
CA TYR A 98 0.55 9.79 -1.69
C TYR A 98 0.63 10.96 -2.67
N PHE A 99 1.10 10.68 -3.88
CA PHE A 99 0.99 11.60 -5.01
C PHE A 99 -0.16 11.14 -5.91
N ALA A 100 -0.98 12.09 -6.33
CA ALA A 100 -2.04 11.84 -7.28
C ALA A 100 -2.02 12.92 -8.36
N VAL A 101 -2.20 12.51 -9.61
CA VAL A 101 -2.42 13.44 -10.73
C VAL A 101 -3.91 13.73 -10.80
N LEU A 102 -4.26 15.01 -10.85
CA LEU A 102 -5.64 15.48 -10.92
C LEU A 102 -5.92 16.09 -12.29
N GLU A 103 -7.15 15.93 -12.75
CA GLU A 103 -7.68 16.68 -13.88
C GLU A 103 -8.10 18.07 -13.36
N GLY A 104 -7.44 19.11 -13.86
CA GLY A 104 -7.67 20.52 -13.45
C GLY A 104 -6.94 20.93 -12.16
N ILE A 105 -7.17 22.17 -11.76
CA ILE A 105 -6.50 22.80 -10.62
C ILE A 105 -7.50 22.89 -9.45
N PRO A 106 -7.17 22.35 -8.27
CA PRO A 106 -8.01 22.50 -7.10
C PRO A 106 -8.21 23.99 -6.72
N ALA A 107 -9.43 24.35 -6.31
CA ALA A 107 -9.77 25.74 -5.94
C ALA A 107 -8.96 26.26 -4.73
N LYS A 108 -8.43 25.36 -3.91
CA LYS A 108 -7.57 25.69 -2.76
C LYS A 108 -6.29 24.86 -2.83
N PRO A 109 -5.12 25.47 -2.56
CA PRO A 109 -3.84 24.75 -2.61
C PRO A 109 -3.67 23.74 -1.47
N THR A 110 -4.43 23.88 -0.40
CA THR A 110 -4.42 22.98 0.75
C THR A 110 -5.82 22.75 1.27
N GLY A 111 -6.05 21.58 1.87
CA GLY A 111 -7.36 21.26 2.44
C GLY A 111 -7.38 19.96 3.21
N SER A 112 -8.52 19.69 3.86
CA SER A 112 -8.84 18.41 4.46
C SER A 112 -10.03 17.80 3.71
N LEU A 113 -9.91 16.53 3.36
CA LEU A 113 -11.00 15.73 2.82
C LEU A 113 -11.46 14.76 3.90
N GLU A 114 -12.74 14.85 4.25
CA GLU A 114 -13.34 14.04 5.30
C GLU A 114 -14.63 13.40 4.77
N HIS A 115 -14.66 12.08 4.76
CA HIS A 115 -15.80 11.33 4.26
C HIS A 115 -16.00 10.05 5.06
N TYR A 116 -17.22 9.53 5.05
CA TYR A 116 -17.48 8.15 5.41
C TYR A 116 -17.44 7.30 4.14
N LEU A 117 -16.68 6.21 4.17
CA LEU A 117 -16.47 5.31 3.04
C LEU A 117 -17.13 3.96 3.31
N LEU A 118 -17.93 3.48 2.37
CA LEU A 118 -18.53 2.15 2.40
C LEU A 118 -18.09 1.35 1.18
N LYS A 119 -17.43 0.22 1.41
CA LYS A 119 -17.03 -0.69 0.35
C LYS A 119 -18.15 -1.68 0.06
N ASP A 120 -18.53 -1.81 -1.21
CA ASP A 120 -19.35 -2.91 -1.70
C ASP A 120 -18.42 -4.09 -2.07
N PRO A 121 -18.49 -5.22 -1.34
CA PRO A 121 -17.64 -6.37 -1.60
C PRO A 121 -17.98 -7.10 -2.91
N LYS A 122 -19.21 -6.96 -3.42
CA LYS A 122 -19.65 -7.65 -4.64
C LYS A 122 -19.09 -6.98 -5.89
N THR A 123 -19.13 -5.65 -5.94
CA THR A 123 -18.66 -4.84 -7.07
C THR A 123 -17.23 -4.35 -6.89
N ASN A 124 -16.65 -4.52 -5.70
CA ASN A 124 -15.34 -3.98 -5.30
C ASN A 124 -15.25 -2.45 -5.46
N THR A 125 -16.37 -1.74 -5.39
CA THR A 125 -16.44 -0.29 -5.47
C THR A 125 -16.55 0.33 -4.08
N VAL A 126 -16.15 1.59 -3.94
CA VAL A 126 -16.29 2.36 -2.69
C VAL A 126 -17.20 3.54 -2.94
N ARG A 127 -18.24 3.68 -2.09
CA ARG A 127 -19.12 4.85 -2.06
C ARG A 127 -18.67 5.79 -0.95
N SER A 128 -18.61 7.08 -1.24
CA SER A 128 -18.30 8.12 -0.27
C SER A 128 -19.55 8.89 0.14
N PHE A 129 -19.62 9.27 1.41
CA PHE A 129 -20.69 10.04 2.00
C PHE A 129 -20.09 11.24 2.75
N PRO A 130 -20.66 12.44 2.61
CA PRO A 130 -20.19 13.61 3.35
C PRO A 130 -20.40 13.42 4.87
N THR A 131 -19.56 14.06 5.66
CA THR A 131 -19.65 14.00 7.14
C THR A 131 -20.89 14.66 7.71
N THR A 132 -21.49 15.60 6.96
CA THR A 132 -22.69 16.36 7.35
C THR A 132 -24.00 15.71 6.95
N GLY A 133 -23.98 14.51 6.35
CA GLY A 133 -25.16 13.82 5.84
C GLY A 133 -25.48 12.52 6.58
N LYS A 134 -26.56 11.84 6.11
CA LYS A 134 -26.87 10.47 6.54
C LYS A 134 -25.92 9.50 5.82
N TYR A 135 -25.34 8.58 6.55
CA TYR A 135 -24.48 7.51 6.03
C TYR A 135 -24.78 6.17 6.72
N PRO A 136 -24.53 5.03 6.07
CA PRO A 136 -24.71 3.71 6.67
C PRO A 136 -23.80 3.52 7.89
N LYS A 137 -24.28 2.78 8.90
CA LYS A 137 -23.51 2.51 10.14
C LYS A 137 -22.19 1.78 9.88
N GLU A 138 -22.14 0.99 8.80
CA GLU A 138 -20.97 0.21 8.39
C GLU A 138 -19.92 1.08 7.68
N ALA A 139 -20.26 2.30 7.28
CA ALA A 139 -19.33 3.21 6.62
C ALA A 139 -18.25 3.67 7.61
N LYS A 140 -16.98 3.64 7.15
CA LYS A 140 -15.81 3.98 7.96
C LYS A 140 -15.35 5.39 7.68
N PHE A 141 -15.07 6.15 8.73
CA PHE A 141 -14.51 7.49 8.62
C PHE A 141 -13.11 7.44 7.98
N ALA A 142 -12.90 8.30 7.00
CA ALA A 142 -11.62 8.49 6.32
C ALA A 142 -11.30 9.99 6.23
N GLN A 143 -10.05 10.34 6.48
CA GLN A 143 -9.54 11.70 6.42
C GLN A 143 -8.21 11.73 5.64
N ALA A 144 -8.04 12.73 4.79
CA ALA A 144 -6.79 13.04 4.12
C ALA A 144 -6.52 14.53 4.16
N ARG A 145 -5.26 14.93 4.40
CA ARG A 145 -4.79 16.29 4.15
C ARG A 145 -4.27 16.36 2.72
N VAL A 146 -4.68 17.38 1.98
CA VAL A 146 -4.30 17.59 0.60
C VAL A 146 -3.42 18.83 0.51
N TYR A 147 -2.32 18.69 -0.24
CA TYR A 147 -1.41 19.75 -0.61
C TYR A 147 -1.25 19.72 -2.12
N THR A 148 -1.58 20.82 -2.79
CA THR A 148 -1.39 20.92 -4.24
C THR A 148 0.02 21.36 -4.54
N GLN A 149 0.73 20.59 -5.37
CA GLN A 149 2.02 20.95 -5.92
C GLN A 149 1.87 21.08 -7.44
N LEU A 150 2.16 22.25 -7.98
CA LEU A 150 2.12 22.50 -9.42
C LEU A 150 3.48 22.17 -10.01
N PHE A 151 3.50 21.29 -11.00
CA PHE A 151 4.67 21.03 -11.85
C PHE A 151 4.43 21.60 -13.22
N PHE A 152 5.28 22.51 -13.66
CA PHE A 152 5.29 22.97 -15.04
C PHE A 152 6.20 22.06 -15.85
N LEU A 153 5.64 21.32 -16.79
CA LEU A 153 6.44 20.62 -17.78
C LEU A 153 6.89 21.67 -18.82
N SER A 154 8.17 22.00 -18.85
CA SER A 154 8.75 22.71 -19.99
C SER A 154 8.66 21.82 -21.22
N LYS A 155 8.13 22.36 -22.33
CA LYS A 155 8.14 21.68 -23.64
C LYS A 155 9.57 21.53 -24.17
#